data_7f4663d2b7e52217a97ad440fd143063
#
_entry.id   7f4663d2b7e52217a97ad440fd143063
#
_cell.length_a   1.000
_cell.length_b   1.000
_cell.length_c   1.000
_cell.angle_alpha   90.00
_cell.angle_beta   90.00
_cell.angle_gamma   90.00
#
_symmetry.space_group_name_H-M   'P 1'
#
loop_
_entity.id
_entity.type
_entity.pdbx_description
1 polymer ?
#
loop_
_entity_poly.entity_id
_entity_poly.type
_entity_poly.pdbx_seq_one_letter_code
_entity_poly.pdbx_strand_id
1 'polypeptide(L)'
;MKSKLTALLSGTAMLLAGISQIQAADWKYAFEEALTDVQGVYATKFKEAVEANSDHTITLFPYGSLGESADIMEQTQAGLLQFVNQSPGFTGALIPEAQVFFVPYLLPTDQDHLGRFFKNSKAINEDFVGLYANQGLELLSMYPEGEVAMTTKSPVRGCEDLDEVKFRVMTNPLLVESYKAFGATPTPLPWGEVYGGLQTNIIQGQENPTFFLYSTKIYEVTDHITYAGHNNFTTALMANKQFYDGLSAEDQKVIQDAAASAFDYIVGYQKSLADSELDKIKEAKPEMTITVLSEDERACFKNAAAEVEAKFIEMTGDSGKAILDQMKADLEATRD
;
A
#
# COMPACT_ATOMS: atom_id res chain seq x y z
N MET A 1 37.39 31.93 77.28
CA MET A 1 36.46 32.56 76.36
C MET A 1 36.69 31.89 75.00
N LYS A 2 35.75 31.01 74.54
CA LYS A 2 35.81 30.27 73.28
C LYS A 2 34.74 30.78 72.35
N SER A 3 35.08 31.49 71.27
CA SER A 3 34.11 31.94 70.24
C SER A 3 33.94 30.80 69.23
N LYS A 4 32.67 30.39 69.01
CA LYS A 4 32.29 29.44 68.00
C LYS A 4 31.97 30.20 66.67
N LEU A 5 32.74 29.93 65.66
CA LEU A 5 32.45 30.38 64.28
C LEU A 5 31.51 29.35 63.59
N THR A 6 30.32 29.77 63.27
CA THR A 6 29.38 28.95 62.52
C THR A 6 29.49 29.30 61.04
N ALA A 7 29.97 28.36 60.22
CA ALA A 7 30.01 28.49 58.76
C ALA A 7 28.68 28.05 58.16
N LEU A 8 28.02 28.97 57.51
CA LEU A 8 26.85 28.65 56.61
C LEU A 8 27.38 28.15 55.27
N LEU A 9 27.14 26.88 54.96
CA LEU A 9 27.30 26.34 53.64
C LEU A 9 25.97 26.58 52.85
N SER A 10 26.00 27.55 51.94
CA SER A 10 24.94 27.72 50.94
C SER A 10 25.17 26.73 49.81
N GLY A 11 24.41 25.66 49.80
CA GLY A 11 24.38 24.70 48.69
C GLY A 11 23.58 25.24 47.52
N THR A 12 24.23 25.64 46.45
CA THR A 12 23.61 25.97 45.19
C THR A 12 23.31 24.65 44.46
N ALA A 13 22.04 24.22 44.48
CA ALA A 13 21.59 23.11 43.64
C ALA A 13 21.55 23.60 42.19
N MET A 14 22.53 23.23 41.39
CA MET A 14 22.47 23.31 39.92
C MET A 14 21.43 22.29 39.42
N LEU A 15 20.28 22.76 39.00
CA LEU A 15 19.36 22.01 38.12
C LEU A 15 20.08 21.84 36.78
N LEU A 16 20.68 20.69 36.56
CA LEU A 16 21.05 20.20 35.24
C LEU A 16 19.75 19.84 34.53
N ALA A 17 19.18 20.81 33.79
CA ALA A 17 18.22 20.52 32.77
C ALA A 17 18.95 19.65 31.74
N GLY A 18 18.65 18.36 31.73
CA GLY A 18 19.11 17.43 30.69
C GLY A 18 18.57 17.91 29.36
N ILE A 19 19.40 18.61 28.58
CA ILE A 19 19.18 18.78 27.17
C ILE A 19 19.35 17.38 26.60
N SER A 20 18.24 16.67 26.34
CA SER A 20 18.27 15.48 25.48
C SER A 20 18.80 15.96 24.13
N GLN A 21 20.05 15.69 23.84
CA GLN A 21 20.56 15.86 22.49
C GLN A 21 19.75 14.91 21.61
N ILE A 22 18.93 15.47 20.74
CA ILE A 22 18.33 14.74 19.62
C ILE A 22 19.52 14.23 18.81
N GLN A 23 19.78 12.94 18.90
CA GLN A 23 20.88 12.33 18.17
C GLN A 23 20.38 12.06 16.75
N ALA A 24 21.01 12.70 15.76
CA ALA A 24 20.79 12.39 14.34
C ALA A 24 20.87 10.87 14.12
N ALA A 25 19.90 10.30 13.48
CA ALA A 25 19.83 8.89 13.16
C ALA A 25 19.59 8.69 11.66
N ASP A 26 20.12 7.60 11.12
CA ASP A 26 19.81 7.14 9.78
C ASP A 26 18.68 6.10 9.86
N TRP A 27 17.51 6.46 9.37
CA TRP A 27 16.34 5.60 9.34
C TRP A 27 16.26 4.84 8.02
N LYS A 28 15.80 3.61 8.06
CA LYS A 28 15.70 2.72 6.91
C LYS A 28 14.26 2.59 6.47
N TYR A 29 14.03 2.75 5.19
CA TYR A 29 12.71 2.70 4.59
C TYR A 29 12.71 1.78 3.36
N ALA A 30 11.98 0.67 3.44
CA ALA A 30 11.84 -0.31 2.36
C ALA A 30 10.45 -0.22 1.69
N PHE A 31 10.37 -0.59 0.41
CA PHE A 31 9.13 -0.60 -0.36
C PHE A 31 9.19 -1.62 -1.50
N GLU A 32 8.00 -1.93 -2.07
CA GLU A 32 7.77 -3.04 -2.99
C GLU A 32 7.98 -2.70 -4.48
N GLU A 33 8.51 -1.53 -4.79
CA GLU A 33 8.63 -1.01 -6.16
C GLU A 33 10.02 -0.44 -6.45
N ALA A 34 10.25 0.00 -7.69
CA ALA A 34 11.44 0.75 -8.06
C ALA A 34 11.36 2.20 -7.52
N LEU A 35 12.51 2.87 -7.44
CA LEU A 35 12.57 4.29 -7.00
C LEU A 35 11.76 5.25 -7.90
N THR A 36 11.54 4.88 -9.15
CA THR A 36 10.80 5.68 -10.15
C THR A 36 9.29 5.41 -10.15
N ASP A 37 8.84 4.37 -9.46
CA ASP A 37 7.46 3.96 -9.39
C ASP A 37 6.74 4.68 -8.22
N VAL A 38 5.44 4.46 -8.06
CA VAL A 38 4.60 5.24 -7.14
C VAL A 38 5.11 5.17 -5.70
N GLN A 39 5.42 3.97 -5.18
CA GLN A 39 5.95 3.82 -3.82
C GLN A 39 7.34 4.45 -3.65
N GLY A 40 8.21 4.32 -4.67
CA GLY A 40 9.55 4.92 -4.65
C GLY A 40 9.51 6.45 -4.66
N VAL A 41 8.61 7.03 -5.43
CA VAL A 41 8.39 8.49 -5.46
C VAL A 41 7.78 8.96 -4.14
N TYR A 42 6.80 8.24 -3.59
CA TYR A 42 6.27 8.53 -2.25
C TYR A 42 7.37 8.52 -1.19
N ALA A 43 8.17 7.45 -1.16
CA ALA A 43 9.29 7.30 -0.21
C ALA A 43 10.34 8.42 -0.37
N THR A 44 10.60 8.85 -1.60
CA THR A 44 11.50 9.98 -1.89
C THR A 44 10.94 11.29 -1.33
N LYS A 45 9.64 11.57 -1.53
CA LYS A 45 8.99 12.78 -1.00
C LYS A 45 8.92 12.78 0.52
N PHE A 46 8.63 11.63 1.11
CA PHE A 46 8.67 11.45 2.56
C PHE A 46 10.08 11.73 3.12
N LYS A 47 11.11 11.11 2.51
CA LYS A 47 12.51 11.34 2.87
C LYS A 47 12.89 12.83 2.78
N GLU A 48 12.59 13.48 1.65
CA GLU A 48 12.88 14.90 1.45
C GLU A 48 12.24 15.77 2.54
N ALA A 49 10.99 15.47 2.93
CA ALA A 49 10.28 16.23 3.96
C ALA A 49 10.85 16.00 5.36
N VAL A 50 11.21 14.76 5.71
CA VAL A 50 11.84 14.43 7.01
C VAL A 50 13.21 15.12 7.13
N GLU A 51 14.08 14.97 6.12
CA GLU A 51 15.44 15.51 6.11
C GLU A 51 15.47 17.06 6.07
N ALA A 52 14.42 17.69 5.55
CA ALA A 52 14.30 19.16 5.57
C ALA A 52 13.84 19.72 6.93
N ASN A 53 13.22 18.90 7.79
CA ASN A 53 12.60 19.35 9.05
C ASN A 53 13.17 18.65 10.30
N SER A 54 14.25 17.90 10.14
CA SER A 54 14.97 17.25 11.26
C SER A 54 16.45 17.05 10.93
N ASP A 55 17.21 16.60 11.91
CA ASP A 55 18.61 16.18 11.71
C ASP A 55 18.73 14.70 11.29
N HIS A 56 17.61 14.00 11.15
CA HIS A 56 17.58 12.60 10.72
C HIS A 56 17.78 12.46 9.21
N THR A 57 18.32 11.31 8.79
CA THR A 57 18.43 10.92 7.38
C THR A 57 17.63 9.64 7.12
N ILE A 58 17.24 9.40 5.87
CA ILE A 58 16.53 8.19 5.47
C ILE A 58 17.28 7.50 4.32
N THR A 59 17.61 6.23 4.54
CA THR A 59 18.14 5.35 3.49
C THR A 59 16.99 4.54 2.89
N LEU A 60 16.80 4.67 1.56
CA LEU A 60 15.73 4.03 0.81
C LEU A 60 16.18 2.67 0.26
N PHE A 61 15.32 1.66 0.41
CA PHE A 61 15.54 0.29 -0.07
C PHE A 61 14.40 -0.11 -1.01
N PRO A 62 14.58 0.03 -2.34
CA PRO A 62 13.58 -0.39 -3.31
C PRO A 62 13.46 -1.92 -3.37
N TYR A 63 12.40 -2.41 -4.05
CA TYR A 63 12.13 -3.83 -4.25
C TYR A 63 13.38 -4.64 -4.59
N GLY A 64 13.47 -5.82 -3.98
CA GLY A 64 14.58 -6.76 -4.18
C GLY A 64 15.88 -6.41 -3.42
N SER A 65 16.00 -5.21 -2.81
CA SER A 65 17.20 -4.83 -2.05
C SER A 65 17.35 -5.63 -0.75
N LEU A 66 16.23 -5.98 -0.10
CA LEU A 66 16.18 -6.62 1.21
C LEU A 66 15.32 -7.90 1.22
N GLY A 67 14.94 -8.40 0.05
CA GLY A 67 14.09 -9.57 -0.13
C GLY A 67 12.71 -9.24 -0.72
N GLU A 68 11.78 -10.16 -0.56
CA GLU A 68 10.37 -10.07 -0.99
C GLU A 68 9.52 -9.31 0.06
N SER A 69 8.24 -9.12 -0.25
CA SER A 69 7.28 -8.42 0.63
C SER A 69 7.23 -8.98 2.05
N ALA A 70 7.25 -10.30 2.22
CA ALA A 70 7.27 -10.95 3.53
C ALA A 70 8.55 -10.62 4.31
N ASP A 71 9.71 -10.61 3.63
CA ASP A 71 11.01 -10.35 4.27
C ASP A 71 11.11 -8.93 4.83
N ILE A 72 10.67 -7.93 4.05
CA ILE A 72 10.69 -6.52 4.51
C ILE A 72 9.67 -6.26 5.62
N MET A 73 8.53 -6.96 5.64
CA MET A 73 7.57 -6.89 6.74
C MET A 73 8.16 -7.47 8.03
N GLU A 74 8.74 -8.66 7.99
CA GLU A 74 9.38 -9.28 9.15
C GLU A 74 10.53 -8.39 9.69
N GLN A 75 11.34 -7.83 8.81
CA GLN A 75 12.41 -6.88 9.20
C GLN A 75 11.85 -5.62 9.85
N THR A 76 10.70 -5.11 9.37
CA THR A 76 10.05 -3.95 9.98
C THR A 76 9.50 -4.31 11.36
N GLN A 77 8.78 -5.42 11.51
CA GLN A 77 8.28 -5.87 12.81
C GLN A 77 9.40 -6.15 13.81
N ALA A 78 10.55 -6.66 13.34
CA ALA A 78 11.75 -6.87 14.16
C ALA A 78 12.53 -5.57 14.49
N GLY A 79 12.13 -4.41 13.98
CA GLY A 79 12.78 -3.11 14.21
C GLY A 79 14.09 -2.91 13.43
N LEU A 80 14.39 -3.77 12.46
CA LEU A 80 15.56 -3.62 11.57
C LEU A 80 15.32 -2.55 10.51
N LEU A 81 14.06 -2.32 10.13
CA LEU A 81 13.56 -1.23 9.30
C LEU A 81 12.66 -0.33 10.14
N GLN A 82 12.77 0.97 9.95
CA GLN A 82 11.94 1.97 10.62
C GLN A 82 10.61 2.15 9.88
N PHE A 83 10.65 2.12 8.54
CA PHE A 83 9.47 2.33 7.70
C PHE A 83 9.37 1.27 6.61
N VAL A 84 8.13 0.97 6.22
CA VAL A 84 7.83 0.10 5.09
C VAL A 84 6.58 0.57 4.35
N ASN A 85 6.64 0.60 3.01
CA ASN A 85 5.44 0.62 2.17
C ASN A 85 5.09 -0.80 1.77
N GLN A 86 3.83 -1.17 1.99
CA GLN A 86 3.33 -2.47 1.56
C GLN A 86 1.85 -2.46 1.23
N SER A 87 1.48 -3.19 0.18
CA SER A 87 0.07 -3.37 -0.18
C SER A 87 -0.67 -4.26 0.83
N PRO A 88 -1.95 -3.95 1.15
CA PRO A 88 -2.88 -4.88 1.80
C PRO A 88 -2.96 -6.27 1.13
N GLY A 89 -2.54 -6.37 -0.13
CA GLY A 89 -2.39 -7.64 -0.84
C GLY A 89 -1.41 -8.62 -0.20
N PHE A 90 -0.44 -8.12 0.58
CA PHE A 90 0.48 -8.94 1.36
C PHE A 90 0.18 -8.85 2.86
N THR A 91 -0.17 -7.67 3.38
CA THR A 91 -0.49 -7.52 4.81
C THR A 91 -1.82 -8.13 5.22
N GLY A 92 -2.72 -8.43 4.26
CA GLY A 92 -4.03 -9.03 4.54
C GLY A 92 -4.00 -10.41 5.18
N ALA A 93 -2.89 -11.14 5.08
CA ALA A 93 -2.68 -12.37 5.84
C ALA A 93 -2.40 -12.11 7.34
N LEU A 94 -1.82 -10.94 7.65
CA LEU A 94 -1.48 -10.50 9.01
C LEU A 94 -2.63 -9.69 9.64
N ILE A 95 -3.32 -8.89 8.83
CA ILE A 95 -4.44 -8.03 9.20
C ILE A 95 -5.61 -8.37 8.27
N PRO A 96 -6.45 -9.37 8.63
CA PRO A 96 -7.50 -9.86 7.73
C PRO A 96 -8.47 -8.77 7.26
N GLU A 97 -8.75 -7.76 8.09
CA GLU A 97 -9.62 -6.64 7.74
C GLU A 97 -9.05 -5.78 6.60
N ALA A 98 -7.74 -5.73 6.44
CA ALA A 98 -7.10 -4.98 5.34
C ALA A 98 -7.41 -5.57 3.95
N GLN A 99 -7.91 -6.81 3.88
CA GLN A 99 -8.38 -7.41 2.64
C GLN A 99 -9.62 -6.70 2.06
N VAL A 100 -10.31 -5.84 2.83
CA VAL A 100 -11.46 -5.06 2.35
C VAL A 100 -11.15 -4.26 1.10
N PHE A 101 -9.90 -3.80 0.93
CA PHE A 101 -9.45 -3.08 -0.27
C PHE A 101 -9.52 -3.93 -1.56
N PHE A 102 -9.72 -5.24 -1.44
CA PHE A 102 -9.86 -6.18 -2.56
C PHE A 102 -11.30 -6.70 -2.75
N VAL A 103 -12.28 -6.13 -2.03
CA VAL A 103 -13.69 -6.34 -2.38
C VAL A 103 -13.95 -5.66 -3.72
N PRO A 104 -14.30 -6.42 -4.79
CA PRO A 104 -14.42 -5.85 -6.11
C PRO A 104 -15.49 -4.76 -6.18
N TYR A 105 -15.22 -3.69 -6.93
CA TYR A 105 -16.09 -2.53 -7.11
C TYR A 105 -16.45 -1.76 -5.84
N LEU A 106 -15.80 -2.02 -4.71
CA LEU A 106 -15.93 -1.21 -3.50
C LEU A 106 -15.34 0.18 -3.73
N LEU A 107 -14.11 0.24 -4.24
CA LEU A 107 -13.44 1.50 -4.54
C LEU A 107 -13.85 2.02 -5.92
N PRO A 108 -14.13 3.34 -6.06
CA PRO A 108 -14.45 3.93 -7.36
C PRO A 108 -13.22 4.01 -8.26
N THR A 109 -13.44 4.11 -9.57
CA THR A 109 -12.37 4.37 -10.55
C THR A 109 -11.99 5.85 -10.65
N ASP A 110 -12.83 6.75 -10.15
CA ASP A 110 -12.55 8.19 -10.10
C ASP A 110 -11.42 8.49 -9.12
N GLN A 111 -10.26 8.91 -9.65
CA GLN A 111 -9.04 9.13 -8.88
C GLN A 111 -9.13 10.38 -7.97
N ASP A 112 -9.95 11.38 -8.31
CA ASP A 112 -10.15 12.54 -7.45
C ASP A 112 -11.03 12.18 -6.25
N HIS A 113 -12.07 11.36 -6.46
CA HIS A 113 -12.86 10.78 -5.38
C HIS A 113 -12.00 9.90 -4.48
N LEU A 114 -11.18 9.01 -5.06
CA LEU A 114 -10.24 8.18 -4.29
C LEU A 114 -9.29 9.01 -3.43
N GLY A 115 -8.68 10.05 -4.00
CA GLY A 115 -7.81 10.95 -3.24
C GLY A 115 -8.52 11.58 -2.03
N ARG A 116 -9.78 12.03 -2.20
CA ARG A 116 -10.58 12.55 -1.08
C ARG A 116 -10.91 11.47 -0.06
N PHE A 117 -11.29 10.27 -0.52
CA PHE A 117 -11.58 9.14 0.35
C PHE A 117 -10.36 8.76 1.20
N PHE A 118 -9.22 8.49 0.60
CA PHE A 118 -8.01 8.09 1.35
C PHE A 118 -7.57 9.16 2.36
N LYS A 119 -7.71 10.43 2.01
CA LYS A 119 -7.36 11.54 2.90
C LYS A 119 -8.28 11.65 4.11
N ASN A 120 -9.59 11.41 3.95
CA ASN A 120 -10.60 11.76 4.94
C ASN A 120 -11.34 10.54 5.53
N SER A 121 -11.05 9.32 5.07
CA SER A 121 -11.72 8.11 5.55
C SER A 121 -11.47 7.89 7.03
N LYS A 122 -12.55 7.73 7.77
CA LYS A 122 -12.52 7.35 9.18
C LYS A 122 -12.02 5.91 9.34
N ALA A 123 -12.46 5.01 8.48
CA ALA A 123 -11.96 3.63 8.49
C ALA A 123 -10.43 3.60 8.43
N ILE A 124 -9.81 4.35 7.51
CA ILE A 124 -8.35 4.39 7.33
C ILE A 124 -7.65 5.09 8.51
N ASN A 125 -8.13 6.26 8.90
CA ASN A 125 -7.41 7.14 9.82
C ASN A 125 -7.72 6.88 11.30
N GLU A 126 -8.76 6.08 11.61
CA GLU A 126 -9.13 5.75 13.00
C GLU A 126 -9.21 4.22 13.19
N ASP A 127 -10.05 3.51 12.40
CA ASP A 127 -10.40 2.13 12.70
C ASP A 127 -9.24 1.16 12.39
N PHE A 128 -8.49 1.36 11.30
CA PHE A 128 -7.33 0.54 10.96
C PHE A 128 -6.13 0.75 11.90
N VAL A 129 -5.98 1.93 12.50
CA VAL A 129 -4.81 2.26 13.35
C VAL A 129 -4.60 1.23 14.44
N GLY A 130 -5.67 0.83 15.16
CA GLY A 130 -5.61 -0.19 16.20
C GLY A 130 -5.26 -1.58 15.67
N LEU A 131 -5.73 -1.95 14.48
CA LEU A 131 -5.47 -3.25 13.86
C LEU A 131 -3.99 -3.39 13.49
N TYR A 132 -3.41 -2.36 12.89
CA TYR A 132 -1.98 -2.31 12.59
C TYR A 132 -1.13 -2.28 13.87
N ALA A 133 -1.54 -1.50 14.88
CA ALA A 133 -0.84 -1.42 16.15
C ALA A 133 -0.75 -2.78 16.88
N ASN A 134 -1.77 -3.63 16.79
CA ASN A 134 -1.79 -4.97 17.33
C ASN A 134 -0.75 -5.89 16.66
N GLN A 135 -0.25 -5.53 15.49
CA GLN A 135 0.80 -6.24 14.75
C GLN A 135 2.18 -5.61 14.91
N GLY A 136 2.32 -4.66 15.87
CA GLY A 136 3.59 -3.95 16.10
C GLY A 136 3.94 -2.91 15.03
N LEU A 137 2.93 -2.41 14.32
CA LEU A 137 3.05 -1.43 13.25
C LEU A 137 2.28 -0.16 13.58
N GLU A 138 2.85 1.01 13.31
CA GLU A 138 2.15 2.28 13.30
C GLU A 138 1.73 2.60 11.88
N LEU A 139 0.42 2.67 11.61
CA LEU A 139 -0.11 3.08 10.32
C LEU A 139 0.01 4.60 10.17
N LEU A 140 0.80 5.06 9.22
CA LEU A 140 1.06 6.48 9.00
C LEU A 140 0.21 7.06 7.87
N SER A 141 -0.05 6.28 6.81
CA SER A 141 -0.81 6.69 5.65
C SER A 141 -1.26 5.48 4.85
N MET A 142 -2.39 5.60 4.15
CA MET A 142 -2.73 4.75 3.01
C MET A 142 -3.00 5.63 1.79
N TYR A 143 -2.63 5.14 0.61
CA TYR A 143 -2.82 5.90 -0.64
C TYR A 143 -3.12 5.00 -1.82
N PRO A 144 -3.87 5.50 -2.84
CA PRO A 144 -4.13 4.78 -4.07
C PRO A 144 -2.94 4.88 -5.01
N GLU A 145 -2.71 3.84 -5.80
CA GLU A 145 -1.69 3.83 -6.85
C GLU A 145 -2.28 3.78 -8.27
N GLY A 146 -3.60 3.68 -8.37
CA GLY A 146 -4.35 3.71 -9.63
C GLY A 146 -5.17 2.46 -9.88
N GLU A 147 -6.01 2.52 -10.93
CA GLU A 147 -6.82 1.40 -11.38
C GLU A 147 -5.94 0.22 -11.79
N VAL A 148 -6.27 -0.98 -11.32
CA VAL A 148 -5.60 -2.20 -11.76
C VAL A 148 -6.20 -2.68 -13.08
N ALA A 149 -5.32 -3.12 -14.00
CA ALA A 149 -5.69 -3.79 -15.22
C ALA A 149 -5.29 -5.26 -15.17
N MET A 150 -6.15 -6.14 -15.66
CA MET A 150 -5.79 -7.52 -15.91
C MET A 150 -4.86 -7.58 -17.13
N THR A 151 -3.74 -8.29 -17.03
CA THR A 151 -2.91 -8.61 -18.18
C THR A 151 -2.88 -10.11 -18.41
N THR A 152 -3.17 -10.52 -19.64
CA THR A 152 -3.40 -11.93 -19.98
C THR A 152 -2.78 -12.32 -21.32
N LYS A 153 -2.65 -13.63 -21.54
CA LYS A 153 -2.26 -14.22 -22.83
C LYS A 153 -3.39 -14.24 -23.86
N SER A 154 -4.64 -14.28 -23.38
CA SER A 154 -5.86 -14.31 -24.21
C SER A 154 -6.75 -13.15 -23.86
N PRO A 155 -7.64 -12.69 -24.78
CA PRO A 155 -8.57 -11.61 -24.49
C PRO A 155 -9.47 -11.95 -23.29
N VAL A 156 -9.82 -10.94 -22.49
CA VAL A 156 -10.84 -11.04 -21.43
C VAL A 156 -11.90 -9.97 -21.67
N ARG A 157 -13.14 -10.41 -21.95
CA ARG A 157 -14.31 -9.55 -22.12
C ARG A 157 -15.45 -9.89 -21.16
N GLY A 158 -15.35 -11.03 -20.48
CA GLY A 158 -16.31 -11.49 -19.50
C GLY A 158 -15.69 -12.57 -18.62
N CYS A 159 -16.45 -13.06 -17.64
CA CYS A 159 -15.98 -14.09 -16.72
C CYS A 159 -15.70 -15.41 -17.42
N GLU A 160 -16.42 -15.72 -18.50
CA GLU A 160 -16.21 -16.92 -19.32
C GLU A 160 -14.84 -17.00 -19.96
N ASP A 161 -14.20 -15.86 -20.22
CA ASP A 161 -12.86 -15.80 -20.78
C ASP A 161 -11.77 -16.11 -19.73
N LEU A 162 -12.13 -16.11 -18.45
CA LEU A 162 -11.24 -16.48 -17.34
C LEU A 162 -11.33 -17.97 -16.96
N ASP A 163 -12.27 -18.71 -17.57
CA ASP A 163 -12.42 -20.15 -17.27
C ASP A 163 -11.12 -20.90 -17.55
N GLU A 164 -10.68 -21.70 -16.57
CA GLU A 164 -9.41 -22.43 -16.55
C GLU A 164 -8.13 -21.56 -16.64
N VAL A 165 -8.23 -20.22 -16.72
CA VAL A 165 -7.05 -19.33 -16.74
C VAL A 165 -6.36 -19.37 -15.38
N LYS A 166 -5.10 -19.81 -15.36
CA LYS A 166 -4.24 -19.73 -14.18
C LYS A 166 -3.84 -18.28 -13.97
N PHE A 167 -4.62 -17.59 -13.15
CA PHE A 167 -4.46 -16.18 -12.90
C PHE A 167 -3.65 -15.96 -11.61
N ARG A 168 -2.50 -15.28 -11.72
CA ARG A 168 -1.70 -14.96 -10.55
C ARG A 168 -2.40 -13.89 -9.70
N VAL A 169 -2.43 -14.13 -8.41
CA VAL A 169 -2.84 -13.16 -7.40
C VAL A 169 -1.71 -12.97 -6.38
N MET A 170 -1.74 -11.86 -5.64
CA MET A 170 -0.90 -11.70 -4.45
C MET A 170 -1.26 -12.78 -3.42
N THR A 171 -0.40 -13.01 -2.43
CA THR A 171 -0.61 -14.02 -1.37
C THR A 171 -1.70 -13.58 -0.39
N ASN A 172 -2.89 -13.33 -0.92
CA ASN A 172 -4.05 -12.77 -0.24
C ASN A 172 -5.26 -13.70 -0.39
N PRO A 173 -5.84 -14.21 0.72
CA PRO A 173 -6.97 -15.14 0.66
C PRO A 173 -8.20 -14.58 -0.05
N LEU A 174 -8.55 -13.29 0.14
CA LEU A 174 -9.72 -12.71 -0.52
C LEU A 174 -9.52 -12.55 -2.02
N LEU A 175 -8.30 -12.23 -2.49
CA LEU A 175 -7.99 -12.22 -3.93
C LEU A 175 -8.15 -13.60 -4.56
N VAL A 176 -7.80 -14.66 -3.83
CA VAL A 176 -8.06 -16.04 -4.28
C VAL A 176 -9.57 -16.25 -4.47
N GLU A 177 -10.39 -15.86 -3.50
CA GLU A 177 -11.85 -16.00 -3.62
C GLU A 177 -12.43 -15.08 -4.71
N SER A 178 -11.90 -13.87 -4.87
CA SER A 178 -12.33 -12.94 -5.94
C SER A 178 -12.12 -13.54 -7.33
N TYR A 179 -10.92 -14.05 -7.61
CA TYR A 179 -10.63 -14.62 -8.92
C TYR A 179 -11.31 -15.99 -9.16
N LYS A 180 -11.60 -16.77 -8.11
CA LYS A 180 -12.51 -17.93 -8.23
C LYS A 180 -13.90 -17.49 -8.61
N ALA A 181 -14.45 -16.47 -7.97
CA ALA A 181 -15.79 -15.94 -8.27
C ALA A 181 -15.86 -15.35 -9.69
N PHE A 182 -14.74 -14.87 -10.23
CA PHE A 182 -14.60 -14.43 -11.62
C PHE A 182 -14.44 -15.60 -12.61
N GLY A 183 -14.33 -16.85 -12.15
CA GLY A 183 -14.20 -18.04 -12.98
C GLY A 183 -12.76 -18.51 -13.23
N ALA A 184 -11.74 -17.77 -12.77
CA ALA A 184 -10.34 -18.13 -12.96
C ALA A 184 -9.87 -19.25 -12.03
N THR A 185 -8.67 -19.79 -12.32
CA THR A 185 -7.88 -20.64 -11.42
C THR A 185 -6.80 -19.78 -10.75
N PRO A 186 -7.06 -19.18 -9.57
CA PRO A 186 -6.11 -18.29 -8.93
C PRO A 186 -4.89 -19.03 -8.43
N THR A 187 -3.71 -18.45 -8.67
CA THR A 187 -2.40 -18.98 -8.29
C THR A 187 -1.66 -17.92 -7.46
N PRO A 188 -1.66 -18.00 -6.12
CA PRO A 188 -0.90 -17.08 -5.28
C PRO A 188 0.61 -17.26 -5.50
N LEU A 189 1.31 -16.17 -5.89
CA LEU A 189 2.76 -16.16 -6.10
C LEU A 189 3.36 -14.85 -5.60
N PRO A 190 4.56 -14.87 -5.00
CA PRO A 190 5.35 -13.67 -4.74
C PRO A 190 5.70 -12.97 -6.06
N TRP A 191 6.02 -11.66 -5.98
CA TRP A 191 6.20 -10.86 -7.18
C TRP A 191 7.37 -11.34 -8.05
N GLY A 192 8.49 -11.75 -7.43
CA GLY A 192 9.67 -12.21 -8.17
C GLY A 192 9.45 -13.41 -9.09
N GLU A 193 8.34 -14.16 -8.90
CA GLU A 193 8.01 -15.32 -9.73
C GLU A 193 7.07 -14.98 -10.91
N VAL A 194 6.51 -13.77 -10.97
CA VAL A 194 5.41 -13.45 -11.90
C VAL A 194 5.89 -13.39 -13.35
N TYR A 195 6.95 -12.64 -13.64
CA TYR A 195 7.46 -12.53 -15.02
C TYR A 195 7.86 -13.90 -15.59
N GLY A 196 8.65 -14.67 -14.84
CA GLY A 196 9.03 -16.02 -15.23
C GLY A 196 7.86 -16.98 -15.37
N GLY A 197 6.89 -16.89 -14.47
CA GLY A 197 5.64 -17.67 -14.52
C GLY A 197 4.80 -17.38 -15.76
N LEU A 198 4.67 -16.11 -16.16
CA LEU A 198 4.03 -15.70 -17.43
C LEU A 198 4.84 -16.17 -18.63
N GLN A 199 6.15 -15.98 -18.61
CA GLN A 199 7.03 -16.36 -19.72
C GLN A 199 6.96 -17.87 -20.01
N THR A 200 6.92 -18.69 -18.96
CA THR A 200 6.87 -20.16 -19.05
C THR A 200 5.46 -20.73 -19.09
N ASN A 201 4.44 -19.89 -19.06
CA ASN A 201 3.03 -20.28 -19.06
C ASN A 201 2.60 -21.12 -17.81
N ILE A 202 3.32 -20.98 -16.69
CA ILE A 202 2.91 -21.50 -15.39
C ILE A 202 1.65 -20.75 -14.91
N ILE A 203 1.61 -19.44 -15.17
CA ILE A 203 0.44 -18.57 -15.06
C ILE A 203 0.18 -17.91 -16.41
N GLN A 204 -1.08 -17.48 -16.66
CA GLN A 204 -1.54 -16.94 -17.94
C GLN A 204 -2.08 -15.52 -17.82
N GLY A 205 -2.19 -15.01 -16.58
CA GLY A 205 -2.64 -13.66 -16.31
C GLY A 205 -2.23 -13.20 -14.92
N GLN A 206 -2.29 -11.89 -14.71
CA GLN A 206 -2.09 -11.19 -13.45
C GLN A 206 -2.77 -9.83 -13.52
N GLU A 207 -2.82 -9.09 -12.41
CA GLU A 207 -3.32 -7.71 -12.36
C GLU A 207 -2.30 -6.78 -11.70
N ASN A 208 -2.21 -5.55 -12.20
CA ASN A 208 -1.45 -4.45 -11.61
C ASN A 208 -1.84 -3.10 -12.26
N PRO A 209 -1.49 -1.96 -11.64
CA PRO A 209 -1.63 -0.65 -12.28
C PRO A 209 -0.76 -0.51 -13.54
N THR A 210 -1.20 0.33 -14.47
CA THR A 210 -0.54 0.51 -15.79
C THR A 210 0.93 0.88 -15.69
N PHE A 211 1.31 1.78 -14.75
CA PHE A 211 2.70 2.17 -14.58
C PHE A 211 3.59 0.98 -14.21
N PHE A 212 3.08 0.09 -13.37
CA PHE A 212 3.81 -1.08 -12.92
C PHE A 212 3.91 -2.15 -14.01
N LEU A 213 2.90 -2.25 -14.90
CA LEU A 213 2.99 -3.10 -16.10
C LEU A 213 4.14 -2.66 -17.02
N TYR A 214 4.37 -1.34 -17.12
CA TYR A 214 5.45 -0.80 -17.94
C TYR A 214 6.81 -0.95 -17.26
N SER A 215 6.96 -0.50 -16.02
CA SER A 215 8.25 -0.50 -15.30
C SER A 215 8.81 -1.91 -15.12
N THR A 216 7.94 -2.90 -14.90
CA THR A 216 8.30 -4.31 -14.71
C THR A 216 8.29 -5.15 -16.00
N LYS A 217 7.95 -4.52 -17.13
CA LYS A 217 7.94 -5.13 -18.46
C LYS A 217 6.98 -6.31 -18.62
N ILE A 218 5.92 -6.37 -17.82
CA ILE A 218 4.92 -7.43 -17.93
C ILE A 218 4.30 -7.47 -19.34
N TYR A 219 4.23 -6.32 -20.03
CA TYR A 219 3.77 -6.24 -21.41
C TYR A 219 4.60 -7.10 -22.40
N GLU A 220 5.86 -7.43 -22.10
CA GLU A 220 6.68 -8.29 -22.96
C GLU A 220 6.18 -9.75 -22.96
N VAL A 221 5.56 -10.20 -21.86
CA VAL A 221 5.14 -11.59 -21.63
C VAL A 221 3.62 -11.79 -21.58
N THR A 222 2.84 -10.76 -21.91
CA THR A 222 1.36 -10.81 -22.03
C THR A 222 0.94 -10.10 -23.31
N ASP A 223 -0.27 -10.37 -23.83
CA ASP A 223 -0.73 -9.86 -25.13
C ASP A 223 -1.98 -8.96 -25.03
N HIS A 224 -2.66 -8.97 -23.86
CA HIS A 224 -3.87 -8.23 -23.62
C HIS A 224 -3.81 -7.48 -22.30
N ILE A 225 -4.30 -6.23 -22.30
CA ILE A 225 -4.58 -5.42 -21.12
C ILE A 225 -6.07 -5.16 -21.06
N THR A 226 -6.74 -5.51 -19.97
CA THR A 226 -8.17 -5.33 -19.79
C THR A 226 -8.49 -4.52 -18.54
N TYR A 227 -9.14 -3.37 -18.74
CA TYR A 227 -9.66 -2.52 -17.66
C TYR A 227 -11.12 -2.91 -17.38
N ALA A 228 -11.32 -3.63 -16.30
CA ALA A 228 -12.63 -4.05 -15.83
C ALA A 228 -13.25 -3.09 -14.80
N GLY A 229 -12.46 -2.14 -14.27
CA GLY A 229 -12.89 -1.21 -13.21
C GLY A 229 -13.17 -1.89 -11.89
N HIS A 230 -12.61 -3.06 -11.68
CA HIS A 230 -12.95 -3.93 -10.55
C HIS A 230 -12.19 -3.56 -9.28
N ASN A 231 -11.03 -2.92 -9.39
CA ASN A 231 -10.24 -2.55 -8.21
C ASN A 231 -9.27 -1.39 -8.48
N ASN A 232 -8.76 -0.80 -7.38
CA ASN A 232 -7.63 0.13 -7.37
C ASN A 232 -6.54 -0.41 -6.45
N PHE A 233 -5.29 -0.30 -6.87
CA PHE A 233 -4.17 -0.70 -6.04
C PHE A 233 -4.01 0.27 -4.87
N THR A 234 -3.77 -0.28 -3.69
CA THR A 234 -3.64 0.47 -2.44
C THR A 234 -2.36 0.08 -1.75
N THR A 235 -1.67 1.06 -1.19
CA THR A 235 -0.48 0.86 -0.37
C THR A 235 -0.61 1.56 0.97
N ALA A 236 -0.04 0.96 2.00
CA ALA A 236 0.08 1.52 3.34
C ALA A 236 1.54 1.87 3.65
N LEU A 237 1.79 3.09 4.12
CA LEU A 237 3.02 3.44 4.82
C LEU A 237 2.87 3.10 6.30
N MET A 238 3.79 2.29 6.80
CA MET A 238 3.84 1.86 8.20
C MET A 238 5.21 2.15 8.80
N ALA A 239 5.25 2.38 10.10
CA ALA A 239 6.49 2.37 10.88
C ALA A 239 6.50 1.18 11.85
N ASN A 240 7.71 0.74 12.26
CA ASN A 240 7.82 -0.12 13.43
C ASN A 240 7.24 0.60 14.66
N LYS A 241 6.26 -0.02 15.34
CA LYS A 241 5.52 0.62 16.45
C LYS A 241 6.44 1.00 17.63
N GLN A 242 7.35 0.09 18.02
CA GLN A 242 8.25 0.36 19.14
C GLN A 242 9.21 1.50 18.82
N PHE A 243 9.72 1.57 17.60
CA PHE A 243 10.53 2.68 17.13
C PHE A 243 9.74 4.00 17.21
N TYR A 244 8.53 4.03 16.62
CA TYR A 244 7.69 5.22 16.56
C TYR A 244 7.31 5.74 17.97
N ASP A 245 6.90 4.84 18.87
CA ASP A 245 6.55 5.18 20.25
C ASP A 245 7.75 5.68 21.07
N GLY A 246 8.96 5.29 20.67
CA GLY A 246 10.22 5.74 21.32
C GLY A 246 10.70 7.13 20.89
N LEU A 247 10.08 7.71 19.85
CA LEU A 247 10.45 9.03 19.33
C LEU A 247 9.91 10.16 20.20
N SER A 248 10.56 11.33 20.09
CA SER A 248 10.02 12.56 20.64
C SER A 248 8.71 12.96 19.95
N ALA A 249 7.86 13.74 20.62
CA ALA A 249 6.64 14.27 20.01
C ALA A 249 6.94 15.17 18.80
N GLU A 250 8.12 15.81 18.76
CA GLU A 250 8.58 16.61 17.63
C GLU A 250 8.91 15.72 16.44
N ASP A 251 9.66 14.62 16.63
CA ASP A 251 10.00 13.68 15.55
C ASP A 251 8.76 12.95 15.03
N GLN A 252 7.83 12.53 15.92
CA GLN A 252 6.55 11.96 15.51
C GLN A 252 5.77 12.94 14.61
N LYS A 253 5.75 14.22 14.98
CA LYS A 253 5.10 15.25 14.16
C LYS A 253 5.78 15.44 12.81
N VAL A 254 7.11 15.45 12.76
CA VAL A 254 7.87 15.52 11.49
C VAL A 254 7.49 14.35 10.57
N ILE A 255 7.40 13.14 11.11
CA ILE A 255 7.00 11.94 10.36
C ILE A 255 5.56 12.05 9.84
N GLN A 256 4.62 12.50 10.67
CA GLN A 256 3.22 12.68 10.27
C GLN A 256 3.07 13.76 9.20
N ASP A 257 3.72 14.91 9.36
CA ASP A 257 3.71 15.99 8.36
C ASP A 257 4.35 15.54 7.05
N ALA A 258 5.43 14.76 7.10
CA ALA A 258 6.09 14.18 5.93
C ALA A 258 5.18 13.18 5.20
N ALA A 259 4.49 12.30 5.93
CA ALA A 259 3.53 11.36 5.36
C ALA A 259 2.37 12.09 4.67
N ALA A 260 1.82 13.12 5.30
CA ALA A 260 0.76 13.94 4.71
C ALA A 260 1.21 14.69 3.46
N SER A 261 2.42 15.27 3.47
CA SER A 261 2.99 15.96 2.31
C SER A 261 3.26 15.01 1.14
N ALA A 262 3.80 13.82 1.43
CA ALA A 262 4.02 12.78 0.43
C ALA A 262 2.70 12.28 -0.16
N PHE A 263 1.65 12.13 0.67
CA PHE A 263 0.30 11.78 0.22
C PHE A 263 -0.27 12.81 -0.75
N ASP A 264 -0.23 14.09 -0.39
CA ASP A 264 -0.77 15.17 -1.24
C ASP A 264 -0.05 15.24 -2.60
N TYR A 265 1.25 14.91 -2.64
CA TYR A 265 2.01 14.82 -3.88
C TYR A 265 1.61 13.59 -4.72
N ILE A 266 1.53 12.40 -4.07
CA ILE A 266 1.41 11.14 -4.81
C ILE A 266 0.05 10.97 -5.47
N VAL A 267 -1.03 11.48 -4.88
CA VAL A 267 -2.38 11.44 -5.46
C VAL A 267 -2.43 12.14 -6.82
N GLY A 268 -1.74 13.28 -6.96
CA GLY A 268 -1.61 13.96 -8.25
C GLY A 268 -0.67 13.24 -9.23
N TYR A 269 0.44 12.73 -8.72
CA TYR A 269 1.46 12.07 -9.52
C TYR A 269 0.95 10.77 -10.17
N GLN A 270 0.37 9.86 -9.38
CA GLN A 270 -0.13 8.57 -9.88
C GLN A 270 -1.19 8.75 -10.98
N LYS A 271 -2.05 9.77 -10.85
CA LYS A 271 -3.05 10.10 -11.86
C LYS A 271 -2.40 10.49 -13.20
N SER A 272 -1.24 11.15 -13.18
CA SER A 272 -0.51 11.55 -14.39
C SER A 272 0.20 10.38 -15.07
N LEU A 273 0.45 9.27 -14.35
CA LEU A 273 1.16 8.12 -14.90
C LEU A 273 0.28 7.22 -15.78
N ALA A 274 -1.03 7.09 -15.47
CA ALA A 274 -1.90 6.10 -16.09
C ALA A 274 -1.87 6.18 -17.64
N ASP A 275 -2.08 7.37 -18.19
CA ASP A 275 -2.07 7.58 -19.64
C ASP A 275 -0.67 7.54 -20.24
N SER A 276 0.31 8.17 -19.57
CA SER A 276 1.68 8.25 -20.09
C SER A 276 2.35 6.89 -20.19
N GLU A 277 2.14 6.02 -19.21
CA GLU A 277 2.74 4.69 -19.21
C GLU A 277 2.03 3.74 -20.17
N LEU A 278 0.71 3.90 -20.37
CA LEU A 278 -0.04 3.17 -21.38
C LEU A 278 0.46 3.48 -22.79
N ASP A 279 0.76 4.73 -23.08
CA ASP A 279 1.31 5.14 -24.38
C ASP A 279 2.72 4.55 -24.62
N LYS A 280 3.54 4.47 -23.58
CA LYS A 280 4.85 3.80 -23.67
C LYS A 280 4.71 2.29 -23.93
N ILE A 281 3.72 1.62 -23.32
CA ILE A 281 3.42 0.22 -23.60
C ILE A 281 3.02 0.03 -25.08
N LYS A 282 2.14 0.90 -25.61
CA LYS A 282 1.73 0.86 -27.02
C LYS A 282 2.90 1.09 -27.97
N GLU A 283 3.83 1.97 -27.62
CA GLU A 283 5.03 2.22 -28.40
C GLU A 283 5.98 1.01 -28.36
N ALA A 284 6.19 0.41 -27.18
CA ALA A 284 7.08 -0.72 -26.99
C ALA A 284 6.52 -2.03 -27.56
N LYS A 285 5.18 -2.22 -27.52
CA LYS A 285 4.47 -3.41 -28.05
C LYS A 285 3.20 -2.97 -28.83
N PRO A 286 3.35 -2.54 -30.09
CA PRO A 286 2.21 -2.05 -30.90
C PRO A 286 1.08 -3.08 -31.09
N GLU A 287 1.38 -4.37 -31.00
CA GLU A 287 0.40 -5.47 -31.09
C GLU A 287 -0.39 -5.71 -29.80
N MET A 288 -0.03 -5.05 -28.69
CA MET A 288 -0.77 -5.17 -27.42
C MET A 288 -2.22 -4.76 -27.61
N THR A 289 -3.14 -5.65 -27.29
CA THR A 289 -4.58 -5.35 -27.32
C THR A 289 -5.01 -4.74 -26.00
N ILE A 290 -5.61 -3.54 -26.06
CA ILE A 290 -6.10 -2.82 -24.88
C ILE A 290 -7.62 -2.77 -24.96
N THR A 291 -8.28 -3.23 -23.90
CA THR A 291 -9.74 -3.29 -23.80
C THR A 291 -10.21 -2.57 -22.54
N VAL A 292 -11.18 -1.69 -22.68
CA VAL A 292 -11.95 -1.15 -21.56
C VAL A 292 -13.34 -1.80 -21.64
N LEU A 293 -13.71 -2.57 -20.63
CA LEU A 293 -14.99 -3.29 -20.63
C LEU A 293 -16.16 -2.32 -20.56
N SER A 294 -17.18 -2.58 -21.39
CA SER A 294 -18.48 -1.93 -21.28
C SER A 294 -19.21 -2.38 -20.00
N GLU A 295 -20.29 -1.68 -19.65
CA GLU A 295 -21.12 -2.05 -18.48
C GLU A 295 -21.71 -3.46 -18.59
N ASP A 296 -22.09 -3.88 -19.81
CA ASP A 296 -22.63 -5.23 -20.07
C ASP A 296 -21.53 -6.30 -19.87
N GLU A 297 -20.31 -6.04 -20.35
CA GLU A 297 -19.16 -6.94 -20.18
C GLU A 297 -18.70 -7.03 -18.70
N ARG A 298 -18.87 -5.95 -17.92
CA ARG A 298 -18.57 -5.93 -16.48
C ARG A 298 -19.63 -6.64 -15.62
N ALA A 299 -20.79 -6.93 -16.16
CA ALA A 299 -21.94 -7.41 -15.37
C ALA A 299 -21.61 -8.68 -14.58
N CYS A 300 -20.90 -9.65 -15.17
CA CYS A 300 -20.53 -10.88 -14.44
C CYS A 300 -19.59 -10.59 -13.26
N PHE A 301 -18.59 -9.73 -13.43
CA PHE A 301 -17.65 -9.35 -12.36
C PHE A 301 -18.38 -8.60 -11.24
N LYS A 302 -19.31 -7.70 -11.59
CA LYS A 302 -20.16 -6.99 -10.61
C LYS A 302 -21.07 -7.95 -9.84
N ASN A 303 -21.63 -8.95 -10.52
CA ASN A 303 -22.45 -9.98 -9.86
C ASN A 303 -21.64 -10.82 -8.87
N ALA A 304 -20.39 -11.14 -9.21
CA ALA A 304 -19.50 -11.87 -8.32
C ALA A 304 -19.07 -11.05 -7.07
N ALA A 305 -19.08 -9.73 -7.14
CA ALA A 305 -18.67 -8.86 -6.05
C ALA A 305 -19.44 -9.09 -4.74
N ALA A 306 -20.76 -9.38 -4.83
CA ALA A 306 -21.58 -9.66 -3.64
C ALA A 306 -21.16 -10.97 -2.93
N GLU A 307 -20.74 -11.98 -3.68
CA GLU A 307 -20.21 -13.22 -3.12
C GLU A 307 -18.86 -12.98 -2.41
N VAL A 308 -17.99 -12.19 -3.05
CA VAL A 308 -16.67 -11.83 -2.47
C VAL A 308 -16.83 -10.99 -1.20
N GLU A 309 -17.78 -10.04 -1.18
CA GLU A 309 -18.10 -9.27 0.02
C GLU A 309 -18.59 -10.18 1.16
N ALA A 310 -19.47 -11.14 0.85
CA ALA A 310 -19.93 -12.12 1.84
C ALA A 310 -18.75 -12.98 2.36
N LYS A 311 -17.82 -13.37 1.48
CA LYS A 311 -16.61 -14.10 1.86
C LYS A 311 -15.70 -13.26 2.75
N PHE A 312 -15.52 -11.99 2.45
CA PHE A 312 -14.77 -11.07 3.33
C PHE A 312 -15.36 -11.05 4.73
N ILE A 313 -16.67 -10.89 4.86
CA ILE A 313 -17.36 -10.90 6.17
C ILE A 313 -17.23 -12.25 6.86
N GLU A 314 -17.35 -13.38 6.14
CA GLU A 314 -17.14 -14.72 6.69
C GLU A 314 -15.73 -14.88 7.28
N MET A 315 -14.71 -14.36 6.59
CA MET A 315 -13.30 -14.46 6.99
C MET A 315 -12.92 -13.56 8.16
N THR A 316 -13.59 -12.41 8.31
CA THR A 316 -13.19 -11.34 9.24
C THR A 316 -14.20 -11.12 10.37
N GLY A 317 -15.40 -11.69 10.26
CA GLY A 317 -16.45 -11.56 11.27
C GLY A 317 -16.97 -10.13 11.43
N ASP A 318 -17.40 -9.82 12.66
CA ASP A 318 -17.99 -8.51 12.99
C ASP A 318 -17.01 -7.33 12.81
N SER A 319 -15.71 -7.55 13.04
CA SER A 319 -14.66 -6.54 12.85
C SER A 319 -14.58 -6.10 11.39
N GLY A 320 -14.43 -7.06 10.47
CA GLY A 320 -14.37 -6.74 9.05
C GLY A 320 -15.66 -6.16 8.51
N LYS A 321 -16.82 -6.65 9.01
CA LYS A 321 -18.11 -6.06 8.65
C LYS A 321 -18.19 -4.59 9.05
N ALA A 322 -17.75 -4.24 10.26
CA ALA A 322 -17.76 -2.85 10.74
C ALA A 322 -16.84 -1.96 9.87
N ILE A 323 -15.65 -2.44 9.52
CA ILE A 323 -14.71 -1.74 8.60
C ILE A 323 -15.36 -1.54 7.23
N LEU A 324 -15.95 -2.57 6.65
CA LEU A 324 -16.60 -2.48 5.34
C LEU A 324 -17.76 -1.47 5.34
N ASP A 325 -18.60 -1.50 6.36
CA ASP A 325 -19.71 -0.57 6.52
C ASP A 325 -19.20 0.88 6.68
N GLN A 326 -18.12 1.09 7.46
CA GLN A 326 -17.51 2.40 7.62
C GLN A 326 -16.88 2.89 6.30
N MET A 327 -16.16 2.02 5.56
CA MET A 327 -15.61 2.40 4.25
C MET A 327 -16.70 2.80 3.26
N LYS A 328 -17.82 2.09 3.22
CA LYS A 328 -18.97 2.46 2.37
C LYS A 328 -19.54 3.84 2.76
N ALA A 329 -19.65 4.11 4.06
CA ALA A 329 -20.10 5.41 4.55
C ALA A 329 -19.11 6.55 4.21
N ASP A 330 -17.81 6.30 4.34
CA ASP A 330 -16.75 7.25 4.02
C ASP A 330 -16.70 7.56 2.51
N LEU A 331 -16.87 6.53 1.66
CA LEU A 331 -16.95 6.69 0.21
C LEU A 331 -18.15 7.57 -0.19
N GLU A 332 -19.31 7.37 0.42
CA GLU A 332 -20.47 8.22 0.17
C GLU A 332 -20.23 9.66 0.64
N ALA A 333 -19.63 9.85 1.82
CA ALA A 333 -19.35 11.16 2.39
C ALA A 333 -18.29 11.96 1.61
N THR A 334 -17.45 11.29 0.81
CA THR A 334 -16.35 11.91 0.05
C THR A 334 -16.61 12.00 -1.46
N ARG A 335 -17.85 11.68 -1.89
CA ARG A 335 -18.23 11.60 -3.31
C ARG A 335 -18.12 12.96 -4.05
N ASP A 336 -18.47 14.07 -3.39
CA ASP A 336 -18.57 15.42 -3.96
C ASP A 336 -17.33 16.31 -3.68
#